data_c1354cdacf41ca9cac00fe2d4159da51
#
_entry.id   c1354cdacf41ca9cac00fe2d4159da51
#
_cell.length_a   1.000
_cell.length_b   1.000
_cell.length_c   1.000
_cell.angle_alpha   90.00
_cell.angle_beta   90.00
_cell.angle_gamma   90.00
#
_symmetry.space_group_name_H-M   'P 1'
#
loop_
_entity.id
_entity.type
_entity.pdbx_description
1 polymer ?
#
loop_
_entity_poly.entity_id
_entity_poly.type
_entity_poly.pdbx_seq_one_letter_code
_entity_poly.pdbx_strand_id
1 'polypeptide(L)'
;MRKQVKQITIVGIDFSLNSPAICVSNGSFKFEDCKFFYLTSKKKHIGNMMKNILGTEHTEYTNPIERFANLSTWALTIINKLTDPKIFIEGYSYGSKGQAIFQIAENGGILKYRLKEYDYKILVPSVIKKFATGKGNADKQKMYEKFTTDTGTNMMKTFDIPTLNNPITDIIDAYYIAKAGHSTL
;
A
#
# COMPACT_ATOMS: atom_id res chain seq x y z
N MET A 1 9.46 24.74 -27.81
CA MET A 1 8.32 24.10 -27.12
C MET A 1 8.82 23.06 -26.15
N ARG A 2 8.73 23.29 -24.85
CA ARG A 2 9.05 22.24 -23.85
C ARG A 2 7.95 21.16 -23.94
N LYS A 3 8.30 19.93 -24.32
CA LYS A 3 7.40 18.78 -24.22
C LYS A 3 6.98 18.70 -22.74
N GLN A 4 5.68 18.90 -22.45
CA GLN A 4 5.14 18.54 -21.13
C GLN A 4 5.34 17.03 -20.99
N VAL A 5 6.24 16.65 -20.10
CA VAL A 5 6.36 15.24 -19.68
C VAL A 5 5.02 14.89 -19.01
N LYS A 6 4.23 14.01 -19.64
CA LYS A 6 2.96 13.53 -19.07
C LYS A 6 3.31 12.92 -17.70
N GLN A 7 2.87 13.57 -16.65
CA GLN A 7 3.12 13.10 -15.29
C GLN A 7 2.34 11.80 -15.09
N ILE A 8 3.05 10.70 -14.84
CA ILE A 8 2.46 9.38 -14.64
C ILE A 8 2.02 9.24 -13.19
N THR A 9 0.79 8.75 -12.96
CA THR A 9 0.31 8.45 -11.62
C THR A 9 0.54 6.97 -11.30
N ILE A 10 1.30 6.69 -10.25
CA ILE A 10 1.66 5.34 -9.81
C ILE A 10 0.95 5.06 -8.48
N VAL A 11 0.33 3.89 -8.37
CA VAL A 11 -0.36 3.44 -7.16
C VAL A 11 0.20 2.10 -6.73
N GLY A 12 0.65 1.99 -5.49
CA GLY A 12 1.03 0.73 -4.84
C GLY A 12 0.02 0.38 -3.75
N ILE A 13 -0.46 -0.86 -3.75
CA ILE A 13 -1.49 -1.34 -2.83
C ILE A 13 -0.99 -2.56 -2.08
N ASP A 14 -0.80 -2.43 -0.78
CA ASP A 14 -0.80 -3.53 0.17
C ASP A 14 -2.25 -3.73 0.65
N PHE A 15 -2.91 -4.80 0.17
CA PHE A 15 -4.34 -5.01 0.43
C PHE A 15 -4.57 -6.06 1.51
N SER A 16 -4.02 -5.81 2.69
CA SER A 16 -4.21 -6.66 3.86
C SER A 16 -5.63 -6.52 4.44
N LEU A 17 -6.08 -7.54 5.20
CA LEU A 17 -7.40 -7.54 5.84
C LEU A 17 -7.51 -6.52 6.99
N ASN A 18 -6.43 -6.28 7.71
CA ASN A 18 -6.48 -5.55 8.98
C ASN A 18 -5.97 -4.12 8.89
N SER A 19 -5.07 -3.85 7.98
CA SER A 19 -4.43 -2.53 7.85
C SER A 19 -3.95 -2.32 6.41
N PRO A 20 -4.88 -2.34 5.43
CA PRO A 20 -4.48 -2.09 4.05
C PRO A 20 -3.92 -0.69 3.91
N ALA A 21 -2.92 -0.55 3.04
CA ALA A 21 -2.28 0.72 2.75
C ALA A 21 -2.14 0.97 1.24
N ILE A 22 -2.19 2.23 0.86
CA ILE A 22 -2.04 2.70 -0.52
C ILE A 22 -1.01 3.82 -0.56
N CYS A 23 -0.04 3.71 -1.45
CA CYS A 23 0.88 4.78 -1.81
C CYS A 23 0.52 5.30 -3.20
N VAL A 24 0.36 6.60 -3.33
CA VAL A 24 0.16 7.30 -4.62
C VAL A 24 1.36 8.21 -4.87
N SER A 25 2.03 8.03 -6.01
CA SER A 25 3.18 8.83 -6.44
C SER A 25 2.97 9.38 -7.84
N ASN A 26 3.59 10.49 -8.15
CA ASN A 26 3.65 11.08 -9.49
C ASN A 26 4.86 10.58 -10.32
N GLY A 27 5.50 9.49 -9.87
CA GLY A 27 6.74 8.95 -10.44
C GLY A 27 8.01 9.45 -9.74
N SER A 28 7.92 10.51 -8.94
CA SER A 28 8.93 10.85 -7.93
C SER A 28 8.64 10.04 -6.67
N PHE A 29 9.65 9.36 -6.14
CA PHE A 29 9.56 8.61 -4.89
C PHE A 29 10.27 9.32 -3.74
N LYS A 30 10.39 10.65 -3.80
CA LYS A 30 10.66 11.46 -2.63
C LYS A 30 9.47 11.39 -1.69
N PHE A 31 9.72 11.31 -0.40
CA PHE A 31 8.66 11.10 0.58
C PHE A 31 7.54 12.16 0.51
N GLU A 32 7.90 13.42 0.36
CA GLU A 32 6.99 14.55 0.26
C GLU A 32 6.11 14.55 -1.00
N ASP A 33 6.53 13.85 -2.06
CA ASP A 33 5.81 13.74 -3.34
C ASP A 33 4.87 12.51 -3.36
N CYS A 34 4.97 11.64 -2.35
CA CYS A 34 4.07 10.51 -2.18
C CYS A 34 2.92 10.87 -1.23
N LYS A 35 1.72 10.33 -1.52
CA LYS A 35 0.58 10.35 -0.60
C LYS A 35 0.29 8.96 -0.10
N PHE A 36 0.11 8.82 1.20
CA PHE A 36 -0.14 7.54 1.86
C PHE A 36 -1.52 7.54 2.50
N PHE A 37 -2.25 6.47 2.26
CA PHE A 37 -3.55 6.22 2.83
C PHE A 37 -3.53 4.84 3.49
N TYR A 38 -4.17 4.70 4.64
CA TYR A 38 -4.30 3.40 5.29
C TYR A 38 -5.58 3.32 6.13
N LEU A 39 -6.06 2.10 6.37
CA LEU A 39 -7.12 1.84 7.33
C LEU A 39 -6.54 1.38 8.67
N THR A 40 -7.18 1.78 9.75
CA THR A 40 -6.79 1.42 11.11
C THR A 40 -7.99 1.41 12.05
N SER A 41 -7.95 0.54 13.06
CA SER A 41 -8.87 0.57 14.21
C SER A 41 -8.29 1.33 15.40
N LYS A 42 -7.05 1.81 15.31
CA LYS A 42 -6.38 2.54 16.40
C LYS A 42 -6.75 4.01 16.34
N LYS A 43 -7.63 4.47 17.22
CA LYS A 43 -8.14 5.86 17.25
C LYS A 43 -7.04 6.94 17.16
N LYS A 44 -5.91 6.75 17.84
CA LYS A 44 -4.78 7.68 17.81
C LYS A 44 -4.08 7.81 16.45
N HIS A 45 -4.36 6.90 15.51
CA HIS A 45 -3.77 6.90 14.17
C HIS A 45 -4.80 7.24 13.07
N ILE A 46 -5.98 7.74 13.45
CA ILE A 46 -7.00 8.26 12.51
C ILE A 46 -6.73 9.72 12.25
N GLY A 47 -6.91 10.17 11.01
CA GLY A 47 -6.68 11.54 10.58
C GLY A 47 -5.32 11.76 9.92
N ASN A 48 -4.92 13.00 9.80
CA ASN A 48 -3.64 13.37 9.18
C ASN A 48 -2.48 13.15 10.16
N MET A 49 -1.75 12.08 10.01
CA MET A 49 -0.51 11.82 10.79
C MET A 49 0.63 12.72 10.33
N MET A 50 0.66 13.02 9.03
CA MET A 50 1.50 14.03 8.38
C MET A 50 0.71 14.67 7.23
N LYS A 51 1.25 15.74 6.63
CA LYS A 51 0.63 16.42 5.46
C LYS A 51 0.28 15.45 4.32
N ASN A 52 1.06 14.37 4.17
CA ASN A 52 0.95 13.40 3.09
C ASN A 52 0.56 11.99 3.58
N ILE A 53 0.18 11.82 4.84
CA ILE A 53 -0.23 10.53 5.43
C ILE A 53 -1.61 10.68 6.09
N LEU A 54 -2.59 9.94 5.58
CA LEU A 54 -3.97 9.95 6.08
C LEU A 54 -4.40 8.55 6.54
N GLY A 55 -4.72 8.43 7.82
CA GLY A 55 -5.37 7.26 8.40
C GLY A 55 -6.88 7.40 8.40
N THR A 56 -7.59 6.36 8.02
CA THR A 56 -9.05 6.29 8.02
C THR A 56 -9.50 5.14 8.90
N GLU A 57 -10.60 5.31 9.61
CA GLU A 57 -11.21 4.23 10.40
C GLU A 57 -11.84 3.18 9.50
N HIS A 58 -11.78 1.92 9.94
CA HIS A 58 -12.53 0.85 9.28
C HIS A 58 -14.04 1.09 9.39
N THR A 59 -14.75 0.88 8.29
CA THR A 59 -16.21 0.80 8.32
C THR A 59 -16.64 -0.48 9.05
N GLU A 60 -17.63 -0.38 9.92
CA GLU A 60 -18.23 -1.54 10.58
C GLU A 60 -18.79 -2.53 9.55
N TYR A 61 -18.80 -3.80 9.90
CA TYR A 61 -19.29 -4.88 9.05
C TYR A 61 -19.93 -5.99 9.90
N THR A 62 -20.89 -6.69 9.33
CA THR A 62 -21.62 -7.79 9.98
C THR A 62 -21.12 -9.18 9.55
N ASN A 63 -20.44 -9.25 8.41
CA ASN A 63 -19.95 -10.50 7.84
C ASN A 63 -18.68 -10.27 7.00
N PRO A 64 -17.91 -11.33 6.66
CA PRO A 64 -16.67 -11.20 5.91
C PRO A 64 -16.84 -10.55 4.53
N ILE A 65 -17.91 -10.83 3.81
CA ILE A 65 -18.15 -10.29 2.46
C ILE A 65 -18.36 -8.77 2.52
N GLU A 66 -19.14 -8.31 3.49
CA GLU A 66 -19.33 -6.89 3.74
C GLU A 66 -17.99 -6.20 4.10
N ARG A 67 -17.16 -6.85 4.93
CA ARG A 67 -15.80 -6.37 5.21
C ARG A 67 -14.99 -6.18 3.94
N PHE A 68 -14.94 -7.17 3.06
CA PHE A 68 -14.17 -7.12 1.82
C PHE A 68 -14.72 -6.05 0.87
N ALA A 69 -16.05 -5.90 0.82
CA ALA A 69 -16.69 -4.84 0.06
C ALA A 69 -16.30 -3.44 0.58
N ASN A 70 -16.29 -3.24 1.90
CA ASN A 70 -15.91 -1.98 2.54
C ASN A 70 -14.43 -1.66 2.27
N LEU A 71 -13.51 -2.63 2.41
CA LEU A 71 -12.09 -2.47 2.11
C LEU A 71 -11.87 -2.07 0.64
N SER A 72 -12.53 -2.75 -0.29
CA SER A 72 -12.40 -2.43 -1.71
C SER A 72 -13.04 -1.09 -2.07
N THR A 73 -14.15 -0.71 -1.42
CA THR A 73 -14.79 0.61 -1.59
C THR A 73 -13.84 1.71 -1.14
N TRP A 74 -13.20 1.57 0.04
CA TRP A 74 -12.20 2.51 0.50
C TRP A 74 -11.06 2.68 -0.53
N ALA A 75 -10.51 1.61 -1.05
CA ALA A 75 -9.45 1.69 -2.06
C ALA A 75 -9.93 2.45 -3.32
N LEU A 76 -11.15 2.17 -3.79
CA LEU A 76 -11.72 2.86 -4.95
C LEU A 76 -12.01 4.33 -4.69
N THR A 77 -12.36 4.75 -3.47
CA THR A 77 -12.54 6.19 -3.19
C THR A 77 -11.26 7.01 -3.39
N ILE A 78 -10.10 6.36 -3.29
CA ILE A 78 -8.79 6.97 -3.55
C ILE A 78 -8.50 6.91 -5.06
N ILE A 79 -8.62 5.73 -5.65
CA ILE A 79 -8.23 5.46 -7.04
C ILE A 79 -9.09 6.26 -8.03
N ASN A 80 -10.41 6.34 -7.82
CA ASN A 80 -11.34 7.05 -8.71
C ASN A 80 -11.08 8.57 -8.81
N LYS A 81 -10.27 9.13 -7.92
CA LYS A 81 -9.85 10.55 -7.96
C LYS A 81 -8.59 10.77 -8.82
N LEU A 82 -7.99 9.70 -9.31
CA LEU A 82 -6.73 9.73 -10.06
C LEU A 82 -7.02 9.64 -11.57
N THR A 83 -6.16 10.29 -12.34
CA THR A 83 -6.25 10.23 -13.81
C THR A 83 -5.27 9.19 -14.34
N ASP A 84 -5.77 8.21 -15.07
CA ASP A 84 -4.99 7.12 -15.71
C ASP A 84 -3.91 6.50 -14.79
N PRO A 85 -4.26 6.02 -13.57
CA PRO A 85 -3.28 5.48 -12.65
C PRO A 85 -2.74 4.13 -13.14
N LYS A 86 -1.44 3.92 -12.99
CA LYS A 86 -0.80 2.60 -13.12
C LYS A 86 -0.75 1.95 -11.74
N ILE A 87 -1.52 0.89 -11.57
CA ILE A 87 -1.78 0.28 -10.27
C ILE A 87 -0.94 -0.98 -10.12
N PHE A 88 -0.29 -1.11 -8.97
CA PHE A 88 0.48 -2.30 -8.59
C PHE A 88 -0.03 -2.82 -7.26
N ILE A 89 -0.30 -4.13 -7.20
CA ILE A 89 -0.86 -4.80 -6.02
C ILE A 89 0.12 -5.89 -5.60
N GLU A 90 0.37 -6.03 -4.30
CA GLU A 90 1.12 -7.18 -3.82
C GLU A 90 0.32 -8.48 -4.03
N GLY A 91 0.99 -9.49 -4.57
CA GLY A 91 0.44 -10.83 -4.72
C GLY A 91 0.42 -11.61 -3.41
N TYR A 92 -0.21 -12.78 -3.45
CA TYR A 92 -0.31 -13.64 -2.27
C TYR A 92 1.07 -14.18 -1.85
N SER A 93 1.31 -14.18 -0.55
CA SER A 93 2.47 -14.85 0.03
C SER A 93 2.24 -16.36 0.09
N TYR A 94 3.16 -17.16 -0.44
CA TYR A 94 3.11 -18.63 -0.35
C TYR A 94 3.23 -19.16 1.09
N GLY A 95 3.57 -18.32 2.07
CA GLY A 95 3.70 -18.68 3.48
C GLY A 95 2.39 -18.64 4.27
N SER A 96 1.31 -18.12 3.70
CA SER A 96 0.01 -18.07 4.37
C SER A 96 -0.59 -19.47 4.51
N LYS A 97 -1.03 -19.84 5.71
CA LYS A 97 -1.57 -21.18 6.03
C LYS A 97 -2.94 -21.04 6.71
N GLY A 98 -3.76 -22.12 6.60
CA GLY A 98 -5.05 -22.22 7.27
C GLY A 98 -6.16 -21.39 6.61
N GLN A 99 -7.27 -21.20 7.35
CA GLN A 99 -8.47 -20.52 6.84
C GLN A 99 -8.24 -19.06 6.43
N ALA A 100 -7.24 -18.40 7.00
CA ALA A 100 -6.92 -17.01 6.67
C ALA A 100 -6.56 -16.81 5.19
N ILE A 101 -6.00 -17.83 4.53
CA ILE A 101 -5.64 -17.74 3.10
C ILE A 101 -6.88 -17.56 2.21
N PHE A 102 -8.00 -18.21 2.56
CA PHE A 102 -9.24 -18.08 1.79
C PHE A 102 -9.79 -16.66 1.90
N GLN A 103 -9.83 -16.10 3.10
CA GLN A 103 -10.28 -14.72 3.30
C GLN A 103 -9.37 -13.70 2.58
N ILE A 104 -8.07 -13.91 2.58
CA ILE A 104 -7.11 -13.08 1.84
C ILE A 104 -7.39 -13.17 0.34
N ALA A 105 -7.64 -14.38 -0.17
CA ALA A 105 -7.92 -14.60 -1.60
C ALA A 105 -9.26 -13.98 -2.01
N GLU A 106 -10.31 -14.14 -1.22
CA GLU A 106 -11.64 -13.55 -1.45
C GLU A 106 -11.56 -12.02 -1.44
N ASN A 107 -10.93 -11.45 -0.41
CA ASN A 107 -10.71 -10.00 -0.31
C ASN A 107 -9.97 -9.45 -1.54
N GLY A 108 -8.85 -10.07 -1.90
CA GLY A 108 -8.08 -9.69 -3.08
C GLY A 108 -8.84 -9.92 -4.39
N GLY A 109 -9.70 -10.94 -4.46
CA GLY A 109 -10.58 -11.22 -5.60
C GLY A 109 -11.60 -10.09 -5.83
N ILE A 110 -12.24 -9.62 -4.77
CA ILE A 110 -13.20 -8.51 -4.82
C ILE A 110 -12.51 -7.22 -5.29
N LEU A 111 -11.33 -6.89 -4.76
CA LEU A 111 -10.58 -5.73 -5.22
C LEU A 111 -10.24 -5.84 -6.72
N LYS A 112 -9.67 -6.96 -7.15
CA LYS A 112 -9.30 -7.18 -8.56
C LYS A 112 -10.51 -7.10 -9.50
N TYR A 113 -11.65 -7.66 -9.11
CA TYR A 113 -12.88 -7.54 -9.87
C TYR A 113 -13.30 -6.07 -10.04
N ARG A 114 -13.22 -5.28 -8.98
CA ARG A 114 -13.57 -3.85 -9.03
C ARG A 114 -12.57 -3.00 -9.80
N LEU A 115 -11.34 -3.47 -9.93
CA LEU A 115 -10.28 -2.81 -10.69
C LEU A 115 -10.19 -3.30 -12.16
N LYS A 116 -11.10 -4.14 -12.64
CA LYS A 116 -11.05 -4.77 -13.97
C LYS A 116 -10.93 -3.78 -15.14
N GLU A 117 -11.41 -2.55 -15.00
CA GLU A 117 -11.32 -1.49 -16.01
C GLU A 117 -10.04 -0.64 -15.87
N TYR A 118 -9.22 -0.90 -14.87
CA TYR A 118 -7.94 -0.22 -14.65
C TYR A 118 -6.77 -1.05 -15.15
N ASP A 119 -5.71 -0.38 -15.57
CA ASP A 119 -4.42 -1.05 -15.84
C ASP A 119 -3.73 -1.37 -14.51
N TYR A 120 -3.84 -2.62 -14.05
CA TYR A 120 -3.17 -3.06 -12.84
C TYR A 120 -2.29 -4.29 -13.08
N LYS A 121 -1.21 -4.38 -12.29
CA LYS A 121 -0.28 -5.52 -12.28
C LYS A 121 -0.11 -6.05 -10.86
N ILE A 122 0.08 -7.38 -10.75
CA ILE A 122 0.36 -8.04 -9.47
C ILE A 122 1.86 -8.28 -9.39
N LEU A 123 2.47 -7.86 -8.28
CA LEU A 123 3.88 -8.06 -8.00
C LEU A 123 4.07 -9.14 -6.93
N VAL A 124 5.03 -10.01 -7.14
CA VAL A 124 5.37 -11.07 -6.17
C VAL A 124 6.08 -10.44 -4.97
N PRO A 125 5.72 -10.79 -3.72
CA PRO A 125 6.33 -10.20 -2.51
C PRO A 125 7.86 -10.28 -2.47
N SER A 126 8.44 -11.41 -2.90
CA SER A 126 9.90 -11.56 -2.95
C SER A 126 10.58 -10.64 -3.97
N VAL A 127 9.90 -10.29 -5.07
CA VAL A 127 10.39 -9.33 -6.06
C VAL A 127 10.41 -7.92 -5.48
N ILE A 128 9.35 -7.51 -4.78
CA ILE A 128 9.27 -6.22 -4.10
C ILE A 128 10.39 -6.08 -3.07
N LYS A 129 10.56 -7.09 -2.20
CA LYS A 129 11.61 -7.12 -1.18
C LYS A 129 13.01 -7.10 -1.77
N LYS A 130 13.24 -7.86 -2.85
CA LYS A 130 14.53 -7.86 -3.56
C LYS A 130 14.82 -6.50 -4.19
N PHE A 131 13.81 -5.86 -4.78
CA PHE A 131 13.95 -4.50 -5.32
C PHE A 131 14.32 -3.49 -4.23
N ALA A 132 13.64 -3.55 -3.09
CA ALA A 132 13.88 -2.63 -1.98
C ALA A 132 15.26 -2.84 -1.33
N THR A 133 15.60 -4.06 -0.97
CA THR A 133 16.72 -4.38 -0.06
C THR A 133 17.86 -5.20 -0.68
N GLY A 134 17.70 -5.64 -1.93
CA GLY A 134 18.60 -6.60 -2.58
C GLY A 134 18.33 -8.07 -2.19
N LYS A 135 17.43 -8.35 -1.23
CA LYS A 135 17.13 -9.70 -0.74
C LYS A 135 15.62 -9.98 -0.75
N GLY A 136 15.19 -11.03 -1.47
CA GLY A 136 13.77 -11.40 -1.62
C GLY A 136 13.10 -11.92 -0.33
N ASN A 137 13.89 -12.28 0.68
CA ASN A 137 13.44 -12.74 1.99
C ASN A 137 13.66 -11.70 3.11
N ALA A 138 13.80 -10.42 2.76
CA ALA A 138 13.95 -9.35 3.75
C ALA A 138 12.78 -9.35 4.73
N ASP A 139 13.11 -9.18 6.00
CA ASP A 139 12.14 -9.00 7.08
C ASP A 139 11.63 -7.55 7.16
N LYS A 140 10.64 -7.31 8.02
CA LYS A 140 10.03 -5.99 8.21
C LYS A 140 11.05 -4.94 8.70
N GLN A 141 12.01 -5.34 9.50
CA GLN A 141 13.04 -4.44 10.03
C GLN A 141 13.95 -3.91 8.90
N LYS A 142 14.42 -4.81 8.02
CA LYS A 142 15.23 -4.40 6.86
C LYS A 142 14.48 -3.51 5.87
N MET A 143 13.18 -3.79 5.65
CA MET A 143 12.32 -2.94 4.84
C MET A 143 12.19 -1.53 5.44
N TYR A 144 12.01 -1.44 6.76
CA TYR A 144 11.95 -0.18 7.49
C TYR A 144 13.26 0.62 7.43
N GLU A 145 14.40 -0.03 7.68
CA GLU A 145 15.72 0.60 7.60
C GLU A 145 15.99 1.16 6.21
N LYS A 146 15.65 0.37 5.19
CA LYS A 146 15.79 0.81 3.80
C LYS A 146 14.87 2.00 3.48
N PHE A 147 13.61 1.95 3.93
CA PHE A 147 12.68 3.07 3.76
C PHE A 147 13.21 4.34 4.44
N THR A 148 13.71 4.23 5.68
CA THR A 148 14.30 5.36 6.40
C THR A 148 15.50 5.94 5.66
N THR A 149 16.35 5.08 5.08
CA THR A 149 17.50 5.50 4.26
C THR A 149 17.06 6.19 2.97
N ASP A 150 16.06 5.63 2.27
CA ASP A 150 15.59 6.16 0.98
C ASP A 150 14.84 7.48 1.11
N THR A 151 14.14 7.67 2.22
CA THR A 151 13.20 8.80 2.41
C THR A 151 13.66 9.82 3.46
N GLY A 152 14.64 9.48 4.29
CA GLY A 152 15.05 10.29 5.44
C GLY A 152 14.00 10.35 6.56
N THR A 153 12.91 9.55 6.49
CA THR A 153 11.76 9.66 7.39
C THR A 153 11.74 8.58 8.44
N ASN A 154 11.69 8.96 9.71
CA ASN A 154 11.51 8.04 10.83
C ASN A 154 10.01 7.87 11.15
N MET A 155 9.38 6.85 10.56
CA MET A 155 7.95 6.59 10.73
C MET A 155 7.57 6.20 12.16
N MET A 156 8.45 5.49 12.90
CA MET A 156 8.19 5.12 14.30
C MET A 156 8.06 6.37 15.18
N LYS A 157 8.92 7.37 14.97
CA LYS A 157 8.81 8.66 15.66
C LYS A 157 7.55 9.42 15.24
N THR A 158 7.21 9.42 13.95
CA THR A 158 6.01 10.10 13.43
C THR A 158 4.72 9.54 14.02
N PHE A 159 4.64 8.24 14.20
CA PHE A 159 3.45 7.54 14.70
C PHE A 159 3.45 7.36 16.23
N ASP A 160 4.50 7.79 16.91
CA ASP A 160 4.69 7.53 18.35
C ASP A 160 4.50 6.03 18.69
N ILE A 161 5.19 5.17 17.93
CA ILE A 161 5.16 3.72 18.09
C ILE A 161 6.56 3.23 18.46
N PRO A 162 6.74 2.62 19.65
CA PRO A 162 8.06 2.19 20.14
C PRO A 162 8.59 0.93 19.43
N THR A 163 7.70 0.15 18.80
CA THR A 163 8.05 -1.08 18.10
C THR A 163 7.45 -1.10 16.70
N LEU A 164 8.21 -1.59 15.73
CA LEU A 164 7.78 -1.64 14.34
C LEU A 164 6.57 -2.56 14.15
N ASN A 165 5.42 -1.98 13.83
CA ASN A 165 4.16 -2.68 13.56
C ASN A 165 3.25 -1.86 12.63
N ASN A 166 2.02 -2.36 12.39
CA ASN A 166 1.01 -1.67 11.61
C ASN A 166 0.54 -0.36 12.28
N PRO A 167 0.31 0.69 11.50
CA PRO A 167 0.24 0.77 10.04
C PRO A 167 1.57 1.04 9.34
N ILE A 168 2.68 1.22 10.08
CA ILE A 168 3.97 1.62 9.50
C ILE A 168 4.45 0.60 8.47
N THR A 169 4.39 -0.70 8.79
CA THR A 169 4.83 -1.77 7.89
C THR A 169 4.06 -1.76 6.57
N ASP A 170 2.74 -1.60 6.64
CA ASP A 170 1.87 -1.64 5.46
C ASP A 170 2.07 -0.39 4.57
N ILE A 171 2.31 0.77 5.18
CA ILE A 171 2.68 2.01 4.46
C ILE A 171 4.01 1.82 3.69
N ILE A 172 5.00 1.18 4.32
CA ILE A 172 6.29 0.90 3.71
C ILE A 172 6.15 -0.11 2.58
N ASP A 173 5.36 -1.16 2.78
CA ASP A 173 5.09 -2.15 1.75
C ASP A 173 4.38 -1.50 0.56
N ALA A 174 3.35 -0.68 0.77
CA ALA A 174 2.68 0.08 -0.30
C ALA A 174 3.63 1.01 -1.07
N TYR A 175 4.57 1.67 -0.39
CA TYR A 175 5.60 2.49 -1.03
C TYR A 175 6.49 1.67 -1.95
N TYR A 176 7.01 0.53 -1.50
CA TYR A 176 7.88 -0.29 -2.32
C TYR A 176 7.14 -1.05 -3.41
N ILE A 177 5.86 -1.39 -3.21
CA ILE A 177 5.00 -1.91 -4.29
C ILE A 177 4.90 -0.87 -5.42
N ALA A 178 4.61 0.38 -5.10
CA ALA A 178 4.54 1.46 -6.09
C ALA A 178 5.89 1.67 -6.78
N LYS A 179 6.99 1.76 -6.03
CA LYS A 179 8.34 2.05 -6.53
C LYS A 179 8.89 0.91 -7.39
N ALA A 180 8.69 -0.35 -6.96
CA ALA A 180 9.05 -1.53 -7.74
C ALA A 180 8.20 -1.64 -9.02
N GLY A 181 6.89 -1.39 -8.93
CA GLY A 181 6.01 -1.38 -10.08
C GLY A 181 6.41 -0.33 -11.12
N HIS A 182 6.71 0.88 -10.69
CA HIS A 182 7.20 1.94 -11.59
C HIS A 182 8.46 1.52 -12.35
N SER A 183 9.38 0.78 -11.72
CA SER A 183 10.60 0.32 -12.39
C SER A 183 10.35 -0.70 -13.52
N THR A 184 9.10 -1.18 -13.68
CA THR A 184 8.69 -2.14 -14.72
C THR A 184 7.95 -1.49 -15.89
N LEU A 185 7.75 -0.16 -15.86
CA LEU A 185 7.13 0.63 -16.91
C LEU A 185 8.17 1.16 -17.90
#